data_b33a745be751fa9e08cb6e59c47a6ae3
#
_entry.id   b33a745be751fa9e08cb6e59c47a6ae3
#
_cell.length_a   1.000
_cell.length_b   1.000
_cell.length_c   1.000
_cell.angle_alpha   90.00
_cell.angle_beta   90.00
_cell.angle_gamma   90.00
#
_symmetry.space_group_name_H-M   'P 1'
#
loop_
_entity.id
_entity.type
_entity.pdbx_description
1 polymer ?
#
loop_
_entity_poly.entity_id
_entity_poly.type
_entity_poly.pdbx_seq_one_letter_code
_entity_poly.pdbx_strand_id
1 'polypeptide(L)'
;YARSLHKLADVHAVADRLGVQVTPQPLAQFPAAVSAYNPVISTLPARAADAWAQDMGELTAGSLLLDVAYDPWPSLLASEWEKRGGTVVSGLEMLLYQAVEQVLIFTRCTPNDTEKLGMLNAMCAAVGLAPREHLPQTFV
;
A
#
# COMPACT_ATOMS: atom_id res chain seq x y z
N TYR A 1 -11.93 1.94 -6.88
CA TYR A 1 -13.12 1.43 -6.19
C TYR A 1 -13.41 2.25 -4.95
N ALA A 2 -14.66 2.65 -4.75
CA ALA A 2 -15.05 3.44 -3.59
C ALA A 2 -16.46 3.07 -3.09
N ARG A 3 -16.70 3.28 -1.78
CA ARG A 3 -18.03 3.08 -1.17
C ARG A 3 -19.05 4.11 -1.66
N SER A 4 -18.57 5.31 -1.98
CA SER A 4 -19.42 6.46 -2.33
C SER A 4 -18.85 7.18 -3.54
N LEU A 5 -19.33 6.85 -4.73
CA LEU A 5 -18.80 7.43 -5.98
C LEU A 5 -19.03 8.95 -6.07
N HIS A 6 -20.11 9.47 -5.50
CA HIS A 6 -20.42 10.91 -5.51
C HIS A 6 -19.40 11.77 -4.74
N LYS A 7 -18.54 11.16 -3.90
CA LYS A 7 -17.49 11.86 -3.15
C LYS A 7 -16.15 11.93 -3.91
N LEU A 8 -16.10 11.46 -5.15
CA LEU A 8 -14.87 11.39 -5.94
C LEU A 8 -14.64 12.62 -6.83
N ALA A 9 -15.41 13.71 -6.67
CA ALA A 9 -15.25 14.91 -7.48
C ALA A 9 -13.82 15.47 -7.44
N ASP A 10 -13.21 15.53 -6.25
CA ASP A 10 -11.84 16.01 -6.09
C ASP A 10 -10.82 15.08 -6.74
N VAL A 11 -11.06 13.75 -6.70
CA VAL A 11 -10.20 12.76 -7.37
C VAL A 11 -10.23 12.96 -8.89
N HIS A 12 -11.42 13.19 -9.46
CA HIS A 12 -11.55 13.52 -10.88
C HIS A 12 -10.82 14.81 -11.25
N ALA A 13 -11.01 15.88 -10.47
CA ALA A 13 -10.35 17.16 -10.72
C ALA A 13 -8.80 17.04 -10.67
N VAL A 14 -8.27 16.21 -9.76
CA VAL A 14 -6.83 15.94 -9.70
C VAL A 14 -6.38 15.11 -10.90
N ALA A 15 -7.13 14.07 -11.25
CA ALA A 15 -6.83 13.21 -12.39
C ALA A 15 -6.80 14.01 -13.70
N ASP A 16 -7.79 14.86 -13.95
CA ASP A 16 -7.87 15.73 -15.12
C ASP A 16 -6.67 16.66 -15.19
N ARG A 17 -6.29 17.28 -14.08
CA ARG A 17 -5.12 18.17 -14.00
C ARG A 17 -3.80 17.46 -14.30
N LEU A 18 -3.69 16.17 -13.93
CA LEU A 18 -2.49 15.36 -14.14
C LEU A 18 -2.51 14.58 -15.48
N GLY A 19 -3.61 14.64 -16.24
CA GLY A 19 -3.76 13.86 -17.46
C GLY A 19 -3.87 12.35 -17.21
N VAL A 20 -4.33 11.95 -16.02
CA VAL A 20 -4.47 10.54 -15.62
C VAL A 20 -5.92 10.12 -15.80
N GLN A 21 -6.14 8.96 -16.44
CA GLN A 21 -7.49 8.39 -16.53
C GLN A 21 -7.90 7.69 -15.23
N VAL A 22 -9.07 8.04 -14.72
CA VAL A 22 -9.67 7.40 -13.55
C VAL A 22 -11.05 6.84 -13.93
N THR A 23 -11.27 5.56 -13.62
CA THR A 23 -12.54 4.88 -13.84
C THR A 23 -13.14 4.48 -12.49
N PRO A 24 -14.01 5.29 -11.89
CA PRO A 24 -14.64 4.97 -10.62
C PRO A 24 -15.54 3.75 -10.71
N GLN A 25 -15.40 2.86 -9.73
CA GLN A 25 -16.24 1.65 -9.62
C GLN A 25 -16.75 1.50 -8.18
N PRO A 26 -17.96 0.96 -7.99
CA PRO A 26 -18.46 0.63 -6.66
C PRO A 26 -17.59 -0.41 -5.97
N LEU A 27 -17.24 -0.18 -4.70
CA LEU A 27 -16.40 -1.11 -3.93
C LEU A 27 -16.97 -2.53 -3.89
N ALA A 28 -18.30 -2.67 -3.88
CA ALA A 28 -18.95 -3.98 -3.88
C ALA A 28 -18.64 -4.86 -5.12
N GLN A 29 -18.15 -4.26 -6.20
CA GLN A 29 -17.78 -5.00 -7.42
C GLN A 29 -16.31 -5.46 -7.38
N PHE A 30 -15.50 -4.93 -6.46
CA PHE A 30 -14.07 -5.23 -6.41
C PHE A 30 -13.75 -6.71 -6.20
N PRO A 31 -14.42 -7.44 -5.28
CA PRO A 31 -14.09 -8.85 -5.03
C PRO A 31 -14.17 -9.73 -6.28
N ALA A 32 -15.13 -9.50 -7.15
CA ALA A 32 -15.27 -10.24 -8.41
C ALA A 32 -14.29 -9.78 -9.51
N ALA A 33 -13.77 -8.56 -9.40
CA ALA A 33 -12.91 -7.96 -10.41
C ALA A 33 -11.41 -7.94 -10.03
N VAL A 34 -11.06 -8.49 -8.87
CA VAL A 34 -9.72 -8.39 -8.29
C VAL A 34 -8.61 -8.84 -9.24
N SER A 35 -8.85 -9.89 -10.02
CA SER A 35 -7.87 -10.43 -10.99
C SER A 35 -7.53 -9.49 -12.16
N ALA A 36 -8.34 -8.45 -12.38
CA ALA A 36 -8.13 -7.50 -13.47
C ALA A 36 -7.12 -6.39 -13.12
N TYR A 37 -6.64 -6.31 -11.88
CA TYR A 37 -5.82 -5.21 -11.39
C TYR A 37 -4.53 -5.70 -10.73
N ASN A 38 -3.44 -5.04 -11.09
CA ASN A 38 -2.13 -5.23 -10.47
C ASN A 38 -1.25 -4.00 -10.71
N PRO A 39 -0.72 -3.35 -9.67
CA PRO A 39 -0.96 -3.62 -8.25
C PRO A 39 -2.34 -3.13 -7.75
N VAL A 40 -2.74 -3.62 -6.58
CA VAL A 40 -3.88 -3.10 -5.83
C VAL A 40 -3.38 -2.32 -4.62
N ILE A 41 -3.93 -1.13 -4.39
CA ILE A 41 -3.64 -0.31 -3.20
C ILE A 41 -4.95 -0.14 -2.42
N SER A 42 -4.99 -0.69 -1.21
CA SER A 42 -6.10 -0.54 -0.28
C SER A 42 -5.80 0.59 0.69
N THR A 43 -6.62 1.64 0.64
CA THR A 43 -6.61 2.74 1.62
C THR A 43 -7.81 2.67 2.55
N LEU A 44 -8.40 1.49 2.70
CA LEU A 44 -9.56 1.28 3.55
C LEU A 44 -9.16 1.37 5.03
N PRO A 45 -10.04 1.90 5.90
CA PRO A 45 -9.85 1.79 7.33
C PRO A 45 -9.75 0.31 7.74
N ALA A 46 -9.08 0.05 8.85
CA ALA A 46 -8.98 -1.28 9.42
C ALA A 46 -10.34 -1.98 9.48
N ARG A 47 -10.37 -3.26 9.12
CA ARG A 47 -11.57 -4.12 9.07
C ARG A 47 -12.64 -3.73 8.04
N ALA A 48 -12.49 -2.66 7.30
CA ALA A 48 -13.50 -2.23 6.32
C ALA A 48 -13.62 -3.19 5.12
N ALA A 49 -12.62 -4.04 4.90
CA ALA A 49 -12.63 -5.10 3.88
C ALA A 49 -13.18 -6.44 4.39
N ASP A 50 -13.34 -6.63 5.70
CA ASP A 50 -13.66 -7.94 6.31
C ASP A 50 -14.96 -8.54 5.77
N ALA A 51 -15.93 -7.69 5.39
CA ALA A 51 -17.22 -8.14 4.89
C ALA A 51 -17.14 -8.87 3.53
N TRP A 52 -16.05 -8.70 2.78
CA TRP A 52 -15.92 -9.24 1.43
C TRP A 52 -14.53 -9.83 1.10
N ALA A 53 -13.56 -9.71 2.00
CA ALA A 53 -12.20 -10.20 1.75
C ALA A 53 -12.16 -11.71 1.46
N GLN A 54 -13.04 -12.49 2.09
CA GLN A 54 -13.15 -13.93 1.85
C GLN A 54 -13.84 -14.29 0.52
N ASP A 55 -14.64 -13.37 0.00
CA ASP A 55 -15.42 -13.56 -1.25
C ASP A 55 -14.61 -13.13 -2.50
N MET A 56 -13.34 -12.73 -2.33
CA MET A 56 -12.50 -12.39 -3.47
C MET A 56 -12.31 -13.58 -4.41
N GLY A 57 -12.35 -13.30 -5.71
CA GLY A 57 -11.98 -14.24 -6.75
C GLY A 57 -10.50 -14.66 -6.66
N GLU A 58 -10.09 -15.50 -7.60
CA GLU A 58 -8.70 -15.89 -7.74
C GLU A 58 -7.83 -14.71 -8.16
N LEU A 59 -6.59 -14.71 -7.72
CA LEU A 59 -5.60 -13.72 -8.10
C LEU A 59 -4.82 -14.20 -9.33
N THR A 60 -4.36 -13.27 -10.15
CA THR A 60 -3.38 -13.56 -11.19
C THR A 60 -1.99 -13.75 -10.59
N ALA A 61 -1.14 -14.54 -11.25
CA ALA A 61 0.23 -14.72 -10.82
C ALA A 61 0.96 -13.36 -10.71
N GLY A 62 1.67 -13.17 -9.60
CA GLY A 62 2.39 -11.92 -9.31
C GLY A 62 1.51 -10.77 -8.83
N SER A 63 0.26 -11.03 -8.44
CA SER A 63 -0.60 -10.01 -7.85
C SER A 63 0.00 -9.41 -6.59
N LEU A 64 0.04 -8.08 -6.53
CA LEU A 64 0.60 -7.29 -5.44
C LEU A 64 -0.49 -6.47 -4.77
N LEU A 65 -0.58 -6.55 -3.46
CA LEU A 65 -1.40 -5.69 -2.60
C LEU A 65 -0.50 -4.80 -1.73
N LEU A 66 -0.71 -3.50 -1.77
CA LEU A 66 -0.33 -2.58 -0.69
C LEU A 66 -1.59 -2.34 0.16
N ASP A 67 -1.62 -2.86 1.36
CA ASP A 67 -2.67 -2.52 2.32
C ASP A 67 -2.13 -1.52 3.33
N VAL A 68 -2.65 -0.28 3.31
CA VAL A 68 -2.18 0.78 4.21
C VAL A 68 -2.54 0.53 5.68
N ALA A 69 -3.38 -0.47 5.96
CA ALA A 69 -3.61 -0.95 7.32
C ALA A 69 -2.33 -1.56 7.90
N TYR A 70 -2.09 -1.35 9.19
CA TYR A 70 -0.94 -1.90 9.91
C TYR A 70 -1.29 -2.32 11.35
N ASP A 71 -2.46 -1.95 11.84
CA ASP A 71 -2.96 -2.34 13.16
C ASP A 71 -4.49 -2.49 13.14
N PRO A 72 -5.03 -3.69 13.44
CA PRO A 72 -4.31 -4.96 13.65
C PRO A 72 -3.70 -5.50 12.34
N TRP A 73 -2.58 -6.23 12.47
CA TRP A 73 -1.89 -6.85 11.34
C TRP A 73 -1.63 -8.35 11.57
N PRO A 74 -1.76 -9.22 10.55
CA PRO A 74 -2.25 -8.89 9.21
C PRO A 74 -3.76 -8.56 9.21
N SER A 75 -4.19 -7.72 8.27
CA SER A 75 -5.61 -7.52 8.01
C SER A 75 -6.23 -8.78 7.41
N LEU A 76 -7.55 -8.93 7.47
CA LEU A 76 -8.23 -10.05 6.80
C LEU A 76 -7.98 -10.01 5.29
N LEU A 77 -7.99 -8.82 4.69
CA LEU A 77 -7.69 -8.63 3.27
C LEU A 77 -6.28 -9.12 2.92
N ALA A 78 -5.27 -8.74 3.71
CA ALA A 78 -3.89 -9.17 3.53
C ALA A 78 -3.77 -10.70 3.64
N SER A 79 -4.36 -11.29 4.70
CA SER A 79 -4.34 -12.74 4.92
C SER A 79 -4.99 -13.51 3.77
N GLU A 80 -6.12 -13.03 3.26
CA GLU A 80 -6.82 -13.67 2.15
C GLU A 80 -6.08 -13.50 0.82
N TRP A 81 -5.34 -12.38 0.65
CA TRP A 81 -4.47 -12.16 -0.51
C TRP A 81 -3.30 -13.16 -0.55
N GLU A 82 -2.61 -13.33 0.57
CA GLU A 82 -1.50 -14.30 0.70
C GLU A 82 -1.97 -15.75 0.51
N LYS A 83 -3.11 -16.13 1.09
CA LYS A 83 -3.70 -17.47 0.89
C LYS A 83 -3.95 -17.81 -0.58
N ARG A 84 -4.21 -16.79 -1.41
CA ARG A 84 -4.41 -16.92 -2.86
C ARG A 84 -3.11 -16.79 -3.66
N GLY A 85 -1.95 -16.79 -3.00
CA GLY A 85 -0.65 -16.74 -3.63
C GLY A 85 -0.17 -15.36 -4.08
N GLY A 86 -0.84 -14.30 -3.65
CA GLY A 86 -0.40 -12.92 -3.89
C GLY A 86 0.65 -12.45 -2.89
N THR A 87 1.35 -11.38 -3.24
CA THR A 87 2.31 -10.70 -2.35
C THR A 87 1.64 -9.52 -1.67
N VAL A 88 1.97 -9.29 -0.40
CA VAL A 88 1.42 -8.18 0.38
C VAL A 88 2.53 -7.28 0.90
N VAL A 89 2.30 -5.97 0.81
CA VAL A 89 3.10 -4.93 1.47
C VAL A 89 2.20 -4.24 2.51
N SER A 90 2.64 -4.19 3.75
CA SER A 90 1.87 -3.57 4.84
C SER A 90 2.00 -2.04 4.85
N GLY A 91 1.02 -1.37 5.44
CA GLY A 91 1.10 0.07 5.69
C GLY A 91 2.28 0.46 6.57
N LEU A 92 2.77 -0.44 7.43
CA LEU A 92 3.95 -0.19 8.24
C LEU A 92 5.23 -0.07 7.39
N GLU A 93 5.37 -0.89 6.34
CA GLU A 93 6.46 -0.74 5.37
C GLU A 93 6.39 0.63 4.68
N MET A 94 5.21 1.03 4.22
CA MET A 94 4.99 2.35 3.62
C MET A 94 5.40 3.47 4.59
N LEU A 95 5.00 3.39 5.86
CA LEU A 95 5.34 4.38 6.88
C LEU A 95 6.84 4.47 7.15
N LEU A 96 7.56 3.35 7.14
CA LEU A 96 9.01 3.34 7.32
C LEU A 96 9.73 4.13 6.22
N TYR A 97 9.45 3.84 4.96
CA TYR A 97 10.07 4.55 3.84
C TYR A 97 9.67 6.03 3.82
N GLN A 98 8.40 6.33 4.08
CA GLN A 98 7.93 7.70 4.23
C GLN A 98 8.67 8.44 5.36
N ALA A 99 8.91 7.78 6.50
CA ALA A 99 9.59 8.39 7.64
C ALA A 99 11.05 8.76 7.31
N VAL A 100 11.76 7.90 6.58
CA VAL A 100 13.12 8.24 6.10
C VAL A 100 13.10 9.51 5.27
N GLU A 101 12.22 9.59 4.26
CA GLU A 101 12.11 10.77 3.40
C GLU A 101 11.71 12.03 4.18
N GLN A 102 10.80 11.92 5.14
CA GLN A 102 10.42 13.03 6.01
C GLN A 102 11.61 13.55 6.83
N VAL A 103 12.42 12.65 7.40
CA VAL A 103 13.63 13.06 8.13
C VAL A 103 14.56 13.84 7.22
N LEU A 104 14.81 13.37 5.99
CA LEU A 104 15.68 14.06 5.03
C LEU A 104 15.17 15.47 4.71
N ILE A 105 13.85 15.60 4.46
CA ILE A 105 13.23 16.88 4.15
C ILE A 105 13.32 17.83 5.34
N PHE A 106 13.00 17.37 6.56
CA PHE A 106 12.96 18.23 7.74
C PHE A 106 14.35 18.65 8.23
N THR A 107 15.32 17.75 8.14
CA THR A 107 16.70 18.03 8.59
C THR A 107 17.56 18.64 7.50
N ARG A 108 17.14 18.56 6.23
CA ARG A 108 17.93 18.91 5.04
C ARG A 108 19.27 18.18 4.97
N CYS A 109 19.36 17.00 5.60
CA CYS A 109 20.51 16.15 5.49
C CYS A 109 20.58 15.46 4.13
N THR A 110 21.79 15.21 3.67
CA THR A 110 22.07 14.47 2.43
C THR A 110 22.93 13.24 2.73
N PRO A 111 22.39 12.25 3.47
CA PRO A 111 23.16 11.07 3.85
C PRO A 111 23.47 10.22 2.62
N ASN A 112 24.58 9.50 2.67
CA ASN A 112 24.87 8.46 1.70
C ASN A 112 23.98 7.21 1.92
N ASP A 113 24.06 6.23 1.04
CA ASP A 113 23.19 5.03 1.08
C ASP A 113 23.41 4.21 2.35
N THR A 114 24.63 4.12 2.87
CA THR A 114 24.93 3.41 4.12
C THR A 114 24.25 4.10 5.31
N GLU A 115 24.29 5.43 5.37
CA GLU A 115 23.62 6.20 6.42
C GLU A 115 22.11 6.10 6.32
N LYS A 116 21.54 6.18 5.10
CA LYS A 116 20.09 5.96 4.87
C LYS A 116 19.66 4.56 5.31
N LEU A 117 20.45 3.54 4.98
CA LEU A 117 20.16 2.17 5.40
C LEU A 117 20.23 2.04 6.93
N GLY A 118 21.19 2.71 7.56
CA GLY A 118 21.29 2.78 9.02
C GLY A 118 20.05 3.42 9.66
N MET A 119 19.57 4.53 9.10
CA MET A 119 18.34 5.19 9.55
C MET A 119 17.13 4.26 9.42
N LEU A 120 16.96 3.64 8.25
CA LEU A 120 15.87 2.69 8.00
C LEU A 120 15.89 1.53 9.00
N ASN A 121 17.07 0.96 9.25
CA ASN A 121 17.24 -0.15 10.20
C ASN A 121 16.98 0.25 11.66
N ALA A 122 17.33 1.46 12.05
CA ALA A 122 16.95 1.98 13.36
C ALA A 122 15.43 2.10 13.51
N MET A 123 14.73 2.54 12.46
CA MET A 123 13.27 2.61 12.44
C MET A 123 12.64 1.21 12.43
N CYS A 124 13.19 0.26 11.65
CA CYS A 124 12.74 -1.15 11.68
C CYS A 124 12.82 -1.73 13.09
N ALA A 125 13.94 -1.53 13.78
CA ALA A 125 14.13 -2.01 15.14
C ALA A 125 13.11 -1.41 16.12
N ALA A 126 12.78 -0.12 15.97
CA ALA A 126 11.82 0.58 16.83
C ALA A 126 10.38 0.01 16.70
N VAL A 127 10.03 -0.59 15.56
CA VAL A 127 8.70 -1.15 15.29
C VAL A 127 8.70 -2.68 15.20
N GLY A 128 9.79 -3.34 15.59
CA GLY A 128 9.89 -4.81 15.65
C GLY A 128 10.00 -5.51 14.29
N LEU A 129 10.44 -4.80 13.26
CA LEU A 129 10.70 -5.37 11.94
C LEU A 129 12.16 -5.80 11.79
N ALA A 130 12.38 -6.78 10.92
CA ALA A 130 13.72 -7.24 10.58
C ALA A 130 14.52 -6.13 9.87
N PRO A 131 15.84 -6.05 10.09
CA PRO A 131 16.70 -5.11 9.38
C PRO A 131 16.74 -5.43 7.88
N ARG A 132 17.01 -4.40 7.08
CA ARG A 132 17.21 -4.50 5.63
C ARG A 132 18.69 -4.64 5.30
N GLU A 133 19.01 -5.43 4.30
CA GLU A 133 20.38 -5.59 3.81
C GLU A 133 20.78 -4.46 2.85
N HIS A 134 19.82 -3.91 2.13
CA HIS A 134 20.02 -2.82 1.17
C HIS A 134 18.78 -1.95 1.04
N LEU A 135 18.97 -0.74 0.55
CA LEU A 135 17.86 0.15 0.19
C LEU A 135 17.13 -0.40 -1.04
N PRO A 136 15.81 -0.17 -1.15
CA PRO A 136 15.09 -0.49 -2.37
C PRO A 136 15.66 0.32 -3.53
N GLN A 137 15.68 -0.27 -4.71
CA GLN A 137 16.03 0.47 -5.91
C GLN A 137 14.99 1.57 -6.13
N THR A 138 15.42 2.81 -6.14
CA THR A 138 14.57 3.94 -6.49
C THR A 138 14.30 3.84 -7.98
N PHE A 139 13.04 3.68 -8.37
CA PHE A 139 12.65 3.85 -9.76
C PHE A 139 12.78 5.35 -10.07
N VAL A 140 13.74 5.68 -10.91
CA VAL A 140 13.91 7.02 -11.48
C VAL A 140 12.93 7.19 -12.64
#